data_f532156b40d2f95dbf2b85a2214cd29b
#
_entry.id   f532156b40d2f95dbf2b85a2214cd29b
#
_cell.length_a   1.000
_cell.length_b   1.000
_cell.length_c   1.000
_cell.angle_alpha   90.00
_cell.angle_beta   90.00
_cell.angle_gamma   90.00
#
_symmetry.space_group_name_H-M   'P 1'
#
loop_
_entity.id
_entity.type
_entity.pdbx_description
1 polymer ?
#
loop_
_entity_poly.entity_id
_entity_poly.type
_entity_poly.pdbx_seq_one_letter_code
_entity_poly.pdbx_strand_id
1 'polypeptide(L)'
;KGQRLIRSCPVIIYAGSLVPAAVLEGHQAETLVNSAELHLEQIIELIKHAHEQGQDVARVHSGDPSLYGAIGEQIRHLRALGIPFQIIPGVTAVAACAALLEAELTLPDIAQSVILTRYADKTTMPAGESFDSLASHGTTMAVHLGVNHLEKIVAELLPHYGADCPIAVVHRATWPDQDWAIGTLA
;
A
#
# COMPACT_ATOMS: atom_id res chain seq x y z
N LYS A 1 -1.57 -10.59 14.74
CA LYS A 1 -0.14 -10.67 15.02
C LYS A 1 0.49 -9.26 14.99
N GLY A 2 0.26 -8.46 13.94
CA GLY A 2 0.83 -7.11 13.80
C GLY A 2 0.56 -6.21 15.02
N GLN A 3 -0.69 -6.06 15.43
CA GLN A 3 -1.05 -5.26 16.59
C GLN A 3 -0.33 -5.67 17.88
N ARG A 4 -0.15 -6.99 18.10
CA ARG A 4 0.60 -7.46 19.27
C ARG A 4 2.05 -7.01 19.23
N LEU A 5 2.70 -7.06 18.06
CA LEU A 5 4.08 -6.60 17.89
C LEU A 5 4.20 -5.09 18.07
N ILE A 6 3.28 -4.30 17.50
CA ILE A 6 3.23 -2.84 17.70
C ILE A 6 3.15 -2.52 19.20
N ARG A 7 2.35 -3.26 19.96
CA ARG A 7 2.19 -3.03 21.41
C ARG A 7 3.36 -3.48 22.25
N SER A 8 4.22 -4.38 21.77
CA SER A 8 5.30 -4.98 22.56
C SER A 8 6.71 -4.53 22.16
N CYS A 9 6.92 -4.03 20.94
CA CYS A 9 8.25 -3.60 20.51
C CYS A 9 8.65 -2.30 21.20
N PRO A 10 9.89 -2.21 21.71
CA PRO A 10 10.41 -0.99 22.36
C PRO A 10 10.68 0.14 21.35
N VAL A 11 10.86 -0.19 20.08
CA VAL A 11 11.09 0.79 19.03
C VAL A 11 10.03 0.62 17.93
N ILE A 12 9.37 1.71 17.57
CA ILE A 12 8.41 1.77 16.45
C ILE A 12 8.86 2.82 15.44
N ILE A 13 8.95 2.41 14.17
CA ILE A 13 9.17 3.31 13.04
C ILE A 13 7.96 3.19 12.12
N TYR A 14 7.20 4.25 11.88
CA TYR A 14 5.96 4.19 11.12
C TYR A 14 5.91 5.20 9.96
N ALA A 15 5.20 4.86 8.90
CA ALA A 15 4.99 5.73 7.73
C ALA A 15 3.83 6.70 8.00
N GLY A 16 4.11 7.84 8.65
CA GLY A 16 3.12 8.72 9.25
C GLY A 16 2.11 9.35 8.29
N SER A 17 2.39 9.43 7.00
CA SER A 17 1.44 9.94 6.01
C SER A 17 0.31 8.93 5.69
N LEU A 18 0.51 7.64 5.97
CA LEU A 18 -0.38 6.54 5.56
C LEU A 18 -0.79 5.61 6.71
N VAL A 19 -0.28 5.82 7.92
CA VAL A 19 -0.61 5.02 9.10
C VAL A 19 -1.41 5.88 10.07
N PRO A 20 -2.70 5.60 10.28
CA PRO A 20 -3.51 6.36 11.23
C PRO A 20 -3.01 6.13 12.66
N ALA A 21 -3.13 7.16 13.51
CA ALA A 21 -2.72 7.12 14.91
C ALA A 21 -3.36 5.95 15.69
N ALA A 22 -4.59 5.59 15.36
CA ALA A 22 -5.32 4.47 15.96
C ALA A 22 -4.58 3.12 15.83
N VAL A 23 -3.77 2.92 14.79
CA VAL A 23 -2.96 1.69 14.61
C VAL A 23 -1.89 1.58 15.69
N LEU A 24 -1.42 2.72 16.20
CA LEU A 24 -0.37 2.79 17.22
C LEU A 24 -0.91 2.82 18.65
N GLU A 25 -2.22 2.89 18.84
CA GLU A 25 -2.84 2.97 20.17
C GLU A 25 -2.44 1.79 21.07
N GLY A 26 -2.10 2.13 22.31
CA GLY A 26 -1.70 1.16 23.33
C GLY A 26 -0.29 0.59 23.14
N HIS A 27 0.54 1.20 22.28
CA HIS A 27 1.96 0.85 22.22
C HIS A 27 2.68 1.19 23.55
N GLN A 28 3.74 0.46 23.82
CA GLN A 28 4.63 0.69 24.98
C GLN A 28 6.05 1.04 24.53
N ALA A 29 6.18 1.50 23.27
CA ALA A 29 7.48 1.83 22.70
C ALA A 29 8.13 3.02 23.44
N GLU A 30 9.38 2.87 23.78
CA GLU A 30 10.26 3.92 24.31
C GLU A 30 10.66 4.91 23.22
N THR A 31 10.76 4.41 21.98
CA THR A 31 11.12 5.20 20.80
C THR A 31 10.04 5.06 19.73
N LEU A 32 9.42 6.19 19.37
CA LEU A 32 8.39 6.27 18.32
C LEU A 32 8.86 7.27 17.26
N VAL A 33 9.13 6.79 16.04
CA VAL A 33 9.70 7.60 14.95
C VAL A 33 8.75 7.63 13.75
N ASN A 34 8.36 8.83 13.34
CA ASN A 34 7.70 9.04 12.06
C ASN A 34 8.74 9.10 10.93
N SER A 35 8.65 8.18 9.98
CA SER A 35 9.61 8.10 8.87
C SER A 35 9.20 8.89 7.62
N ALA A 36 8.17 9.73 7.70
CA ALA A 36 7.69 10.48 6.52
C ALA A 36 8.74 11.42 5.92
N GLU A 37 9.67 11.91 6.74
CA GLU A 37 10.75 12.82 6.35
C GLU A 37 12.13 12.15 6.38
N LEU A 38 12.19 10.85 6.62
CA LEU A 38 13.45 10.11 6.71
C LEU A 38 13.80 9.45 5.37
N HIS A 39 15.09 9.48 5.04
CA HIS A 39 15.66 8.69 3.95
C HIS A 39 15.94 7.25 4.40
N LEU A 40 16.11 6.34 3.43
CA LEU A 40 16.33 4.92 3.68
C LEU A 40 17.50 4.67 4.65
N GLU A 41 18.63 5.35 4.43
CA GLU A 41 19.84 5.19 5.24
C GLU A 41 19.59 5.53 6.72
N GLN A 42 18.80 6.57 6.98
CA GLN A 42 18.43 6.96 8.34
C GLN A 42 17.53 5.91 9.02
N ILE A 43 16.61 5.33 8.27
CA ILE A 43 15.74 4.25 8.77
C ILE A 43 16.58 3.01 9.10
N ILE A 44 17.52 2.64 8.22
CA ILE A 44 18.41 1.49 8.44
C ILE A 44 19.32 1.71 9.64
N GLU A 45 19.85 2.91 9.82
CA GLU A 45 20.72 3.22 10.96
C GLU A 45 19.96 3.18 12.30
N LEU A 46 18.69 3.63 12.33
CA LEU A 46 17.83 3.47 13.50
C LEU A 46 17.60 2.00 13.85
N ILE A 47 17.31 1.17 12.84
CA ILE A 47 17.09 -0.27 13.04
C ILE A 47 18.37 -0.95 13.55
N LYS A 48 19.52 -0.63 12.93
CA LYS A 48 20.82 -1.16 13.32
C LYS A 48 21.15 -0.79 14.77
N HIS A 49 20.99 0.47 15.14
CA HIS A 49 21.23 0.93 16.51
C HIS A 49 20.35 0.20 17.53
N ALA A 50 19.07 0.04 17.26
CA ALA A 50 18.17 -0.73 18.12
C ALA A 50 18.60 -2.20 18.23
N HIS A 51 18.99 -2.83 17.10
CA HIS A 51 19.47 -4.21 17.08
C HIS A 51 20.75 -4.40 17.92
N GLU A 52 21.72 -3.48 17.84
CA GLU A 52 22.94 -3.48 18.65
C GLU A 52 22.64 -3.41 20.15
N GLN A 53 21.50 -2.83 20.53
CA GLN A 53 21.01 -2.78 21.91
C GLN A 53 20.13 -3.98 22.30
N GLY A 54 19.97 -4.96 21.41
CA GLY A 54 19.12 -6.13 21.63
C GLY A 54 17.62 -5.81 21.62
N GLN A 55 17.22 -4.71 21.00
CA GLN A 55 15.84 -4.25 20.94
C GLN A 55 15.16 -4.70 19.63
N ASP A 56 13.92 -5.15 19.73
CA ASP A 56 13.06 -5.41 18.59
C ASP A 56 12.47 -4.10 18.02
N VAL A 57 12.39 -4.02 16.71
CA VAL A 57 11.83 -2.86 15.99
C VAL A 57 10.55 -3.26 15.25
N ALA A 58 9.45 -2.56 15.49
CA ALA A 58 8.25 -2.65 14.67
C ALA A 58 8.31 -1.58 13.55
N ARG A 59 8.58 -2.01 12.31
CA ARG A 59 8.47 -1.14 11.12
C ARG A 59 7.05 -1.21 10.58
N VAL A 60 6.25 -0.18 10.86
CA VAL A 60 4.81 -0.15 10.57
C VAL A 60 4.53 0.52 9.23
N HIS A 61 3.83 -0.20 8.36
CA HIS A 61 3.36 0.26 7.05
C HIS A 61 1.82 0.28 7.01
N SER A 62 1.26 1.01 6.08
CA SER A 62 -0.17 0.89 5.73
C SER A 62 -0.41 -0.34 4.86
N GLY A 63 -1.61 -0.89 4.93
CA GLY A 63 -2.02 -2.02 4.09
C GLY A 63 -1.16 -3.27 4.30
N ASP A 64 -0.66 -3.83 3.21
CA ASP A 64 0.29 -4.95 3.20
C ASP A 64 1.68 -4.46 2.76
N PRO A 65 2.75 -4.73 3.51
CA PRO A 65 4.09 -4.25 3.19
C PRO A 65 4.61 -4.71 1.82
N SER A 66 4.11 -5.82 1.31
CA SER A 66 4.54 -6.39 0.02
C SER A 66 4.00 -5.64 -1.21
N LEU A 67 2.95 -4.81 -1.01
CA LEU A 67 2.35 -4.02 -2.09
C LEU A 67 2.63 -2.52 -1.86
N TYR A 68 3.50 -1.96 -2.70
CA TYR A 68 3.92 -0.54 -2.67
C TYR A 68 4.50 -0.06 -1.34
N GLY A 69 4.93 -0.99 -0.46
CA GLY A 69 5.51 -0.67 0.85
C GLY A 69 6.99 -0.25 0.82
N ALA A 70 7.65 -0.28 -0.35
CA ALA A 70 9.07 0.02 -0.52
C ALA A 70 10.01 -0.76 0.43
N ILE A 71 9.61 -1.99 0.80
CA ILE A 71 10.38 -2.82 1.75
C ILE A 71 11.54 -3.57 1.12
N GLY A 72 11.54 -3.76 -0.21
CA GLY A 72 12.55 -4.57 -0.89
C GLY A 72 13.98 -4.08 -0.65
N GLU A 73 14.17 -2.78 -0.64
CA GLU A 73 15.47 -2.16 -0.40
C GLU A 73 15.88 -2.26 1.06
N GLN A 74 14.95 -2.02 1.99
CA GLN A 74 15.17 -2.23 3.43
C GLN A 74 15.59 -3.68 3.71
N ILE A 75 14.90 -4.66 3.11
CA ILE A 75 15.24 -6.09 3.25
C ILE A 75 16.66 -6.39 2.78
N ARG A 76 17.10 -5.80 1.64
CA ARG A 76 18.49 -5.99 1.15
C ARG A 76 19.51 -5.49 2.16
N HIS A 77 19.29 -4.30 2.72
CA HIS A 77 20.17 -3.74 3.75
C HIS A 77 20.20 -4.58 5.03
N LEU A 78 19.04 -5.01 5.54
CA LEU A 78 18.96 -5.84 6.74
C LEU A 78 19.69 -7.17 6.57
N ARG A 79 19.53 -7.81 5.40
CA ARG A 79 20.26 -9.05 5.06
C ARG A 79 21.78 -8.82 5.02
N ALA A 80 22.23 -7.74 4.41
CA ALA A 80 23.66 -7.41 4.33
C ALA A 80 24.27 -7.14 5.72
N LEU A 81 23.47 -6.62 6.65
CA LEU A 81 23.89 -6.36 8.04
C LEU A 81 23.71 -7.58 8.96
N GLY A 82 23.15 -8.70 8.46
CA GLY A 82 22.85 -9.87 9.28
C GLY A 82 21.74 -9.65 10.32
N ILE A 83 20.91 -8.62 10.15
CA ILE A 83 19.82 -8.30 11.06
C ILE A 83 18.62 -9.18 10.71
N PRO A 84 18.12 -10.03 11.64
CA PRO A 84 16.97 -10.87 11.39
C PRO A 84 15.68 -10.03 11.29
N PHE A 85 14.79 -10.44 10.43
CA PHE A 85 13.49 -9.76 10.25
C PHE A 85 12.37 -10.73 9.91
N GLN A 86 11.14 -10.32 10.13
CA GLN A 86 9.94 -11.04 9.74
C GLN A 86 8.96 -10.08 9.07
N ILE A 87 8.41 -10.46 7.92
CA ILE A 87 7.31 -9.74 7.28
C ILE A 87 5.99 -10.24 7.86
N ILE A 88 5.17 -9.33 8.31
CA ILE A 88 3.83 -9.61 8.82
C ILE A 88 2.83 -9.16 7.76
N PRO A 89 2.05 -10.07 7.17
CA PRO A 89 1.06 -9.71 6.17
C PRO A 89 -0.04 -8.82 6.77
N GLY A 90 -0.55 -7.94 5.94
CA GLY A 90 -1.65 -7.04 6.27
C GLY A 90 -2.81 -7.15 5.28
N VAL A 91 -3.78 -6.25 5.39
CA VAL A 91 -4.90 -6.13 4.44
C VAL A 91 -4.57 -5.01 3.46
N THR A 92 -4.45 -5.37 2.18
CA THR A 92 -4.13 -4.37 1.15
C THR A 92 -5.29 -3.39 0.96
N ALA A 93 -5.00 -2.18 0.47
CA ALA A 93 -6.03 -1.18 0.18
C ALA A 93 -7.10 -1.72 -0.78
N VAL A 94 -6.73 -2.55 -1.75
CA VAL A 94 -7.68 -3.17 -2.69
C VAL A 94 -8.69 -4.04 -1.97
N ALA A 95 -8.24 -4.90 -1.05
CA ALA A 95 -9.14 -5.76 -0.28
C ALA A 95 -10.02 -4.94 0.69
N ALA A 96 -9.47 -3.85 1.26
CA ALA A 96 -10.25 -2.94 2.09
C ALA A 96 -11.32 -2.20 1.27
N CYS A 97 -10.98 -1.74 0.06
CA CYS A 97 -11.94 -1.13 -0.87
C CYS A 97 -13.03 -2.13 -1.28
N ALA A 98 -12.67 -3.35 -1.64
CA ALA A 98 -13.63 -4.39 -2.01
C ALA A 98 -14.63 -4.67 -0.88
N ALA A 99 -14.13 -4.76 0.36
CA ALA A 99 -14.98 -4.94 1.55
C ALA A 99 -15.91 -3.74 1.77
N LEU A 100 -15.42 -2.51 1.62
CA LEU A 100 -16.23 -1.29 1.74
C LEU A 100 -17.33 -1.20 0.69
N LEU A 101 -17.03 -1.65 -0.53
CA LEU A 101 -17.93 -1.64 -1.67
C LEU A 101 -18.85 -2.88 -1.72
N GLU A 102 -18.70 -3.81 -0.76
CA GLU A 102 -19.41 -5.10 -0.75
C GLU A 102 -19.27 -5.86 -2.07
N ALA A 103 -18.08 -5.79 -2.69
CA ALA A 103 -17.83 -6.31 -4.04
C ALA A 103 -16.81 -7.46 -4.04
N GLU A 104 -17.09 -8.47 -4.84
CA GLU A 104 -16.11 -9.47 -5.24
C GLU A 104 -15.36 -8.99 -6.49
N LEU A 105 -14.02 -9.09 -6.48
CA LEU A 105 -13.19 -8.61 -7.58
C LEU A 105 -13.04 -9.62 -8.72
N THR A 106 -13.41 -10.89 -8.48
CA THR A 106 -13.24 -12.03 -9.40
C THR A 106 -14.59 -12.65 -9.73
N LEU A 107 -15.40 -11.92 -10.50
CA LEU A 107 -16.75 -12.37 -10.85
C LEU A 107 -16.73 -13.34 -12.02
N PRO A 108 -17.44 -14.52 -11.93
CA PRO A 108 -17.65 -15.40 -13.07
C PRO A 108 -18.26 -14.65 -14.25
N ASP A 109 -17.85 -15.02 -15.46
CA ASP A 109 -18.31 -14.46 -16.74
C ASP A 109 -18.05 -12.96 -16.96
N ILE A 110 -17.42 -12.27 -15.98
CA ILE A 110 -17.03 -10.85 -16.09
C ILE A 110 -15.51 -10.74 -16.09
N ALA A 111 -14.85 -11.04 -14.97
CA ALA A 111 -13.40 -11.01 -14.85
C ALA A 111 -12.93 -11.96 -13.74
N GLN A 112 -12.07 -12.90 -14.07
CA GLN A 112 -11.49 -13.85 -13.13
C GLN A 112 -10.06 -13.48 -12.70
N SER A 113 -9.55 -12.37 -13.22
CA SER A 113 -8.20 -11.87 -12.92
C SER A 113 -8.29 -10.43 -12.42
N VAL A 114 -7.36 -10.06 -11.54
CA VAL A 114 -7.24 -8.71 -11.01
C VAL A 114 -5.84 -8.20 -11.27
N ILE A 115 -5.71 -7.09 -11.97
CA ILE A 115 -4.45 -6.37 -12.14
C ILE A 115 -4.34 -5.32 -11.04
N LEU A 116 -3.31 -5.45 -10.21
CA LEU A 116 -2.93 -4.43 -9.24
C LEU A 116 -1.84 -3.55 -9.84
N THR A 117 -2.15 -2.30 -10.07
CA THR A 117 -1.20 -1.34 -10.62
C THR A 117 -1.26 0.00 -9.87
N ARG A 118 -0.40 0.92 -10.24
CA ARG A 118 -0.41 2.29 -9.71
C ARG A 118 -0.29 3.30 -10.83
N TYR A 119 -0.73 4.52 -10.59
CA TYR A 119 -0.41 5.61 -11.49
C TYR A 119 1.08 6.00 -11.38
N ALA A 120 1.74 6.22 -12.53
CA ALA A 120 3.12 6.65 -12.59
C ALA A 120 3.20 8.18 -12.44
N ASP A 121 3.57 8.66 -11.26
CA ASP A 121 3.80 10.09 -11.04
C ASP A 121 5.31 10.40 -10.95
N LYS A 122 5.92 10.08 -9.82
CA LYS A 122 7.35 10.39 -9.55
C LYS A 122 8.30 9.29 -10.00
N THR A 123 7.82 8.07 -10.13
CA THR A 123 8.62 6.91 -10.55
C THR A 123 8.04 6.31 -11.81
N THR A 124 8.90 6.05 -12.80
CA THR A 124 8.51 5.46 -14.08
C THR A 124 7.95 4.04 -13.90
N MET A 125 7.05 3.65 -14.81
CA MET A 125 6.61 2.27 -14.95
C MET A 125 7.57 1.50 -15.86
N PRO A 126 7.76 0.19 -15.64
CA PRO A 126 8.47 -0.66 -16.58
C PRO A 126 7.82 -0.65 -17.97
N ALA A 127 8.64 -0.89 -19.00
CA ALA A 127 8.11 -1.08 -20.35
C ALA A 127 7.11 -2.27 -20.37
N GLY A 128 5.94 -2.07 -20.95
CA GLY A 128 4.88 -3.07 -20.97
C GLY A 128 3.88 -3.01 -19.81
N GLU A 129 4.11 -2.15 -18.80
CA GLU A 129 3.15 -1.90 -17.71
C GLU A 129 2.42 -0.55 -17.86
N SER A 130 2.27 -0.05 -19.10
CA SER A 130 1.41 1.10 -19.37
C SER A 130 -0.06 0.74 -19.13
N PHE A 131 -0.90 1.72 -18.81
CA PHE A 131 -2.34 1.48 -18.68
C PHE A 131 -2.92 0.89 -19.96
N ASP A 132 -2.52 1.36 -21.13
CA ASP A 132 -2.93 0.81 -22.43
C ASP A 132 -2.62 -0.70 -22.52
N SER A 133 -1.38 -1.10 -22.19
CA SER A 133 -0.99 -2.51 -22.20
C SER A 133 -1.78 -3.34 -21.19
N LEU A 134 -1.92 -2.86 -19.95
CA LEU A 134 -2.61 -3.60 -18.88
C LEU A 134 -4.13 -3.67 -19.14
N ALA A 135 -4.74 -2.59 -19.62
CA ALA A 135 -6.16 -2.51 -19.91
C ALA A 135 -6.60 -3.40 -21.09
N SER A 136 -5.69 -3.69 -22.02
CA SER A 136 -5.97 -4.60 -23.14
C SER A 136 -6.38 -6.01 -22.74
N HIS A 137 -6.10 -6.40 -21.48
CA HIS A 137 -6.54 -7.70 -20.93
C HIS A 137 -8.02 -7.75 -20.54
N GLY A 138 -8.73 -6.62 -20.43
CA GLY A 138 -10.16 -6.56 -20.08
C GLY A 138 -10.48 -7.16 -18.71
N THR A 139 -9.54 -7.15 -17.77
CA THR A 139 -9.70 -7.71 -16.42
C THR A 139 -10.11 -6.64 -15.41
N THR A 140 -10.49 -7.03 -14.20
CA THR A 140 -10.63 -6.06 -13.11
C THR A 140 -9.30 -5.34 -12.85
N MET A 141 -9.29 -4.02 -12.85
CA MET A 141 -8.10 -3.23 -12.53
C MET A 141 -8.28 -2.47 -11.21
N ALA A 142 -7.29 -2.57 -10.36
CA ALA A 142 -7.19 -1.79 -9.12
C ALA A 142 -5.97 -0.85 -9.20
N VAL A 143 -6.26 0.44 -9.37
CA VAL A 143 -5.24 1.48 -9.57
C VAL A 143 -4.95 2.20 -8.26
N HIS A 144 -3.76 2.01 -7.72
CA HIS A 144 -3.29 2.72 -6.55
C HIS A 144 -2.71 4.09 -6.91
N LEU A 145 -2.77 5.03 -5.95
CA LEU A 145 -2.15 6.36 -6.06
C LEU A 145 -2.64 7.19 -7.26
N GLY A 146 -3.82 6.87 -7.81
CA GLY A 146 -4.33 7.47 -9.04
C GLY A 146 -5.33 8.61 -8.85
N VAL A 147 -5.84 8.84 -7.64
CA VAL A 147 -6.98 9.75 -7.42
C VAL A 147 -6.75 11.19 -7.91
N ASN A 148 -5.51 11.67 -7.84
CA ASN A 148 -5.14 13.01 -8.33
C ASN A 148 -4.95 13.09 -9.85
N HIS A 149 -5.10 11.98 -10.56
CA HIS A 149 -4.85 11.85 -12.00
C HIS A 149 -6.00 11.16 -12.73
N LEU A 150 -7.22 11.22 -12.18
CA LEU A 150 -8.39 10.50 -12.70
C LEU A 150 -8.66 10.78 -14.18
N GLU A 151 -8.62 12.04 -14.60
CA GLU A 151 -8.87 12.41 -16.01
C GLU A 151 -7.91 11.70 -16.98
N LYS A 152 -6.62 11.60 -16.60
CA LYS A 152 -5.62 10.92 -17.43
C LYS A 152 -5.83 9.41 -17.43
N ILE A 153 -6.14 8.84 -16.27
CA ILE A 153 -6.43 7.40 -16.13
C ILE A 153 -7.66 7.05 -16.97
N VAL A 154 -8.72 7.83 -16.88
CA VAL A 154 -9.95 7.63 -17.69
C VAL A 154 -9.63 7.68 -19.18
N ALA A 155 -8.86 8.68 -19.63
CA ALA A 155 -8.50 8.80 -21.05
C ALA A 155 -7.72 7.59 -21.58
N GLU A 156 -6.87 6.97 -20.76
CA GLU A 156 -6.10 5.77 -21.13
C GLU A 156 -6.95 4.48 -21.06
N LEU A 157 -7.90 4.40 -20.13
CA LEU A 157 -8.72 3.19 -19.95
C LEU A 157 -9.96 3.14 -20.85
N LEU A 158 -10.52 4.29 -21.21
CA LEU A 158 -11.77 4.41 -21.97
C LEU A 158 -11.78 3.62 -23.30
N PRO A 159 -10.70 3.60 -24.10
CA PRO A 159 -10.65 2.81 -25.34
C PRO A 159 -10.80 1.29 -25.12
N HIS A 160 -10.44 0.77 -23.96
CA HIS A 160 -10.43 -0.65 -23.64
C HIS A 160 -11.68 -1.12 -22.91
N TYR A 161 -12.16 -0.34 -21.97
CA TYR A 161 -13.29 -0.71 -21.10
C TYR A 161 -14.63 -0.14 -21.58
N GLY A 162 -14.61 0.92 -22.37
CA GLY A 162 -15.84 1.61 -22.81
C GLY A 162 -16.40 2.55 -21.74
N ALA A 163 -17.31 3.43 -22.19
CA ALA A 163 -17.88 4.50 -21.38
C ALA A 163 -18.72 3.98 -20.20
N ASP A 164 -19.44 2.89 -20.40
CA ASP A 164 -20.37 2.32 -19.41
C ASP A 164 -19.69 1.38 -18.40
N CYS A 165 -18.36 1.21 -18.47
CA CYS A 165 -17.64 0.37 -17.52
C CYS A 165 -17.81 0.90 -16.09
N PRO A 166 -18.28 0.06 -15.15
CA PRO A 166 -18.47 0.49 -13.76
C PRO A 166 -17.11 0.74 -13.09
N ILE A 167 -17.02 1.85 -12.39
CA ILE A 167 -15.85 2.22 -11.59
C ILE A 167 -16.25 2.60 -10.18
N ALA A 168 -15.31 2.44 -9.26
CA ALA A 168 -15.38 3.00 -7.93
C ALA A 168 -14.08 3.76 -7.62
N VAL A 169 -14.21 4.93 -7.03
CA VAL A 169 -13.10 5.71 -6.49
C VAL A 169 -13.24 5.71 -4.99
N VAL A 170 -12.20 5.28 -4.28
CA VAL A 170 -12.22 5.17 -2.82
C VAL A 170 -11.08 5.97 -2.24
N HIS A 171 -11.40 6.82 -1.29
CA HIS A 171 -10.44 7.60 -0.52
C HIS A 171 -10.40 7.09 0.92
N ARG A 172 -9.20 6.76 1.39
CA ARG A 172 -8.93 6.37 2.78
C ARG A 172 -9.84 5.28 3.34
N ALA A 173 -10.07 4.20 2.60
CA ALA A 173 -10.80 3.05 3.12
C ALA A 173 -10.31 2.65 4.53
N THR A 174 -11.23 2.41 5.45
CA THR A 174 -11.02 2.09 6.88
C THR A 174 -10.59 3.26 7.79
N TRP A 175 -10.40 4.44 7.27
CA TRP A 175 -10.15 5.63 8.07
C TRP A 175 -11.47 6.29 8.52
N PRO A 176 -11.47 7.10 9.60
CA PRO A 176 -12.68 7.79 10.06
C PRO A 176 -13.29 8.74 9.02
N ASP A 177 -12.46 9.26 8.12
CA ASP A 177 -12.81 10.18 7.03
C ASP A 177 -12.81 9.49 5.66
N GLN A 178 -13.08 8.16 5.62
CA GLN A 178 -13.23 7.43 4.37
C GLN A 178 -14.38 7.98 3.53
N ASP A 179 -14.18 8.00 2.23
CA ASP A 179 -15.19 8.42 1.26
C ASP A 179 -15.07 7.63 -0.03
N TRP A 180 -16.17 7.47 -0.76
CA TRP A 180 -16.16 6.77 -2.04
C TRP A 180 -17.25 7.25 -2.98
N ALA A 181 -17.00 7.08 -4.26
CA ALA A 181 -17.98 7.30 -5.33
C ALA A 181 -18.01 6.09 -6.26
N ILE A 182 -19.21 5.77 -6.74
CA ILE A 182 -19.46 4.72 -7.74
C ILE A 182 -20.09 5.39 -8.97
N GLY A 183 -19.64 5.02 -10.15
CA GLY A 183 -20.15 5.56 -11.40
C GLY A 183 -19.70 4.73 -12.59
N THR A 184 -19.68 5.35 -13.74
CA THR A 184 -19.12 4.80 -14.99
C THR A 184 -17.81 5.50 -15.34
N LEU A 185 -17.07 4.92 -16.28
CA LEU A 185 -15.76 5.43 -16.70
C LEU A 185 -15.88 6.80 -17.44
N ALA A 186 -17.06 7.12 -17.99
CA ALA A 186 -17.38 8.42 -18.61
C ALA A 186 -18.48 9.16 -17.87
#